data_1c375376979b6837056c22a4d2f67064
#
_entry.id   1c375376979b6837056c22a4d2f67064
#
_cell.length_a   1.000
_cell.length_b   1.000
_cell.length_c   1.000
_cell.angle_alpha   90.00
_cell.angle_beta   90.00
_cell.angle_gamma   90.00
#
_symmetry.space_group_name_H-M   'P 1'
#
loop_
_entity.id
_entity.type
_entity.pdbx_description
1 polymer ?
#
loop_
_entity_poly.entity_id
_entity_poly.type
_entity_poly.pdbx_seq_one_letter_code
_entity_poly.pdbx_strand_id
1 'polypeptide(L)'
;MDDLTLRYYEAEMRYLREAGKEFTRAHPDRAAMLNLDKPGARDPYVERLFEGFAFLMGRMREKLDDDLPELTEGLVSLLWPHYMRTIPSLAIVEFAPDWRNLRQAESLPEGFSVLSRPVGPHKTSCQYRTTRETTLQPLHLADARLYTETDGRSAIRLRFECSAKVDWAKAGVDKVAIYLNAESPVSSALHLALTRRVHAMHARHVGTRAERRTFDGWCKPMGFDDKDRLWPKGESAFSGYQLLLEYFSFRPKFMFVELHGLDTIGLTSDSSWFEIDIVLSEAWSSDLPFETENFRLHCAPVINLFTLEADPLTLTPLDNEYLLRPLRLQDGHTEIYSVDNIHGALKNGKHPYVPFTSFRHRGGMMRHDSPERYYHTRVKRGASGLYDTWLILGGSSFEIEQLSQKPESLSMRITGTNGQLPRKALESTLLDRVVKAGKVPVRVLNLSAPSLPLYPPANDRFHWRVMSHLGSNFLSMMDNPEVLRGTLALYDWTEDEMNRRRLEAIVAVKHTLIRRFERGFMLRGVDIEVTLNMDNFAGEGDVNLFGEMLHRFFALYADIHLFNQLTLVLQPTGKRLRWRENHSQHVPG
;
A
#
# COMPACT_ATOMS: atom_id res chain seq x y z
N MET A 1 -0.84 25.25 25.78
CA MET A 1 -0.35 24.00 26.39
C MET A 1 -0.94 22.88 25.56
N ASP A 2 -0.11 22.02 25.00
CA ASP A 2 -0.63 20.88 24.25
C ASP A 2 -1.41 19.94 25.16
N ASP A 3 -2.46 19.31 24.62
CA ASP A 3 -3.35 18.40 25.35
C ASP A 3 -2.56 17.24 26.02
N LEU A 4 -1.45 16.85 25.41
CA LEU A 4 -0.53 15.83 25.89
C LEU A 4 0.25 16.28 27.14
N THR A 5 0.86 17.47 27.09
CA THR A 5 1.58 18.08 28.22
C THR A 5 0.65 18.26 29.43
N LEU A 6 -0.64 18.59 29.17
CA LEU A 6 -1.64 18.72 30.23
C LEU A 6 -1.93 17.38 30.90
N ARG A 7 -2.03 16.29 30.16
CA ARG A 7 -2.26 14.93 30.69
C ARG A 7 -1.12 14.47 31.59
N TYR A 8 0.13 14.69 31.19
CA TYR A 8 1.28 14.35 32.02
C TYR A 8 1.32 15.19 33.29
N TYR A 9 1.05 16.49 33.18
CA TYR A 9 0.94 17.38 34.32
C TYR A 9 -0.13 16.92 35.32
N GLU A 10 -1.32 16.60 34.87
CA GLU A 10 -2.42 16.12 35.71
C GLU A 10 -2.09 14.77 36.39
N ALA A 11 -1.41 13.87 35.68
CA ALA A 11 -0.97 12.60 36.21
C ALA A 11 0.04 12.79 37.35
N GLU A 12 1.04 13.66 37.16
CA GLU A 12 2.06 13.95 38.18
C GLU A 12 1.46 14.73 39.37
N MET A 13 0.54 15.66 39.15
CA MET A 13 -0.20 16.33 40.20
C MET A 13 -1.01 15.35 41.07
N ARG A 14 -1.63 14.35 40.44
CA ARG A 14 -2.36 13.30 41.14
C ARG A 14 -1.40 12.45 42.00
N TYR A 15 -0.28 12.05 41.43
CA TYR A 15 0.76 11.30 42.12
C TYR A 15 1.30 12.08 43.35
N LEU A 16 1.66 13.34 43.20
CA LEU A 16 2.17 14.18 44.28
C LEU A 16 1.15 14.37 45.39
N ARG A 17 -0.14 14.48 45.06
CA ARG A 17 -1.22 14.57 46.02
C ARG A 17 -1.40 13.28 46.83
N GLU A 18 -1.27 12.12 46.18
CA GLU A 18 -1.33 10.81 46.85
C GLU A 18 -0.10 10.58 47.71
N ALA A 19 1.09 10.85 47.22
CA ALA A 19 2.35 10.78 47.97
C ALA A 19 2.34 11.71 49.18
N GLY A 20 1.76 12.92 49.03
CA GLY A 20 1.55 13.85 50.15
C GLY A 20 0.67 13.26 51.27
N LYS A 21 -0.38 12.52 50.95
CA LYS A 21 -1.24 11.83 51.91
C LYS A 21 -0.49 10.69 52.62
N GLU A 22 0.30 9.92 51.87
CA GLU A 22 1.13 8.85 52.46
C GLU A 22 2.20 9.42 53.39
N PHE A 23 2.86 10.51 52.98
CA PHE A 23 3.82 11.21 53.84
C PHE A 23 3.19 11.73 55.12
N THR A 24 1.97 12.27 55.06
CA THR A 24 1.23 12.73 56.25
C THR A 24 0.93 11.58 57.20
N ARG A 25 0.60 10.41 56.70
CA ARG A 25 0.38 9.23 57.55
C ARG A 25 1.66 8.73 58.22
N ALA A 26 2.79 8.78 57.48
CA ALA A 26 4.08 8.32 57.99
C ALA A 26 4.76 9.32 58.93
N HIS A 27 4.52 10.64 58.74
CA HIS A 27 5.19 11.71 59.50
C HIS A 27 4.21 12.83 59.90
N PRO A 28 3.27 12.57 60.83
CA PRO A 28 2.20 13.51 61.14
C PRO A 28 2.72 14.84 61.72
N ASP A 29 3.77 14.81 62.51
CA ASP A 29 4.34 16.01 63.13
C ASP A 29 4.98 16.97 62.11
N ARG A 30 5.56 16.45 61.05
CA ARG A 30 6.17 17.24 59.98
C ARG A 30 5.14 17.70 58.95
N ALA A 31 4.13 16.90 58.71
CA ALA A 31 3.06 17.20 57.78
C ALA A 31 2.10 18.29 58.34
N ALA A 32 1.94 18.38 59.68
CA ALA A 32 1.13 19.40 60.31
C ALA A 32 1.62 20.83 60.04
N MET A 33 2.94 21.03 59.85
CA MET A 33 3.52 22.31 59.47
C MET A 33 3.19 22.75 58.05
N LEU A 34 2.89 21.79 57.17
CA LEU A 34 2.65 22.03 55.73
C LEU A 34 1.17 21.89 55.33
N ASN A 35 0.30 21.54 56.28
CA ASN A 35 -1.14 21.31 56.10
C ASN A 35 -1.47 20.42 54.88
N LEU A 36 -0.68 19.35 54.65
CA LEU A 36 -0.78 18.48 53.48
C LEU A 36 -2.05 17.61 53.44
N ASP A 37 -2.69 17.41 54.62
CA ASP A 37 -3.82 16.51 54.85
C ASP A 37 -5.19 17.12 54.57
N LYS A 38 -5.31 18.46 54.48
CA LYS A 38 -6.58 19.16 54.31
C LYS A 38 -6.73 19.76 52.90
N PRO A 39 -7.58 19.18 52.06
CA PRO A 39 -7.89 19.80 50.75
C PRO A 39 -8.47 21.21 50.97
N GLY A 40 -7.86 22.25 50.38
CA GLY A 40 -8.31 23.65 50.47
C GLY A 40 -7.74 24.46 51.64
N ALA A 41 -6.98 23.85 52.57
CA ALA A 41 -6.27 24.54 53.66
C ALA A 41 -4.75 24.40 53.57
N ARG A 42 -4.23 23.96 52.43
CA ARG A 42 -2.80 23.85 52.16
C ARG A 42 -2.18 25.24 52.04
N ASP A 43 -0.91 25.31 52.43
CA ASP A 43 -0.14 26.52 52.19
C ASP A 43 -0.06 26.79 50.67
N PRO A 44 -0.48 27.97 50.21
CA PRO A 44 -0.45 28.33 48.80
C PRO A 44 0.94 28.24 48.16
N TYR A 45 2.00 28.41 48.91
CA TYR A 45 3.37 28.27 48.42
C TYR A 45 3.74 26.80 48.17
N VAL A 46 3.27 25.89 49.03
CA VAL A 46 3.46 24.45 48.86
C VAL A 46 2.67 23.94 47.63
N GLU A 47 1.46 24.44 47.44
CA GLU A 47 0.66 24.05 46.26
C GLU A 47 1.28 24.55 44.97
N ARG A 48 1.79 25.77 44.90
CA ARG A 48 2.55 26.29 43.75
C ARG A 48 3.87 25.55 43.51
N LEU A 49 4.54 25.09 44.60
CA LEU A 49 5.72 24.27 44.45
C LEU A 49 5.38 22.90 43.83
N PHE A 50 4.27 22.29 44.25
CA PHE A 50 3.77 21.06 43.63
C PHE A 50 3.39 21.23 42.18
N GLU A 51 2.71 22.33 41.84
CA GLU A 51 2.38 22.68 40.45
C GLU A 51 3.64 22.84 39.59
N GLY A 52 4.64 23.57 40.06
CA GLY A 52 5.91 23.74 39.37
C GLY A 52 6.67 22.44 39.21
N PHE A 53 6.70 21.61 40.24
CA PHE A 53 7.35 20.31 40.22
C PHE A 53 6.62 19.33 39.29
N ALA A 54 5.29 19.27 39.38
CA ALA A 54 4.46 18.44 38.46
C ALA A 54 4.63 18.86 36.99
N PHE A 55 4.74 20.17 36.77
CA PHE A 55 5.00 20.67 35.39
C PHE A 55 6.37 20.24 34.88
N LEU A 56 7.43 20.36 35.69
CA LEU A 56 8.76 19.93 35.29
C LEU A 56 8.86 18.42 35.11
N MET A 57 8.28 17.64 36.06
CA MET A 57 8.26 16.18 35.95
C MET A 57 7.40 15.69 34.80
N GLY A 58 6.24 16.34 34.58
CA GLY A 58 5.39 16.06 33.43
C GLY A 58 6.13 16.28 32.09
N ARG A 59 6.83 17.41 31.95
CA ARG A 59 7.70 17.68 30.80
C ARG A 59 8.87 16.71 30.64
N MET A 60 9.45 16.29 31.76
CA MET A 60 10.54 15.32 31.76
C MET A 60 10.05 13.92 31.35
N ARG A 61 8.86 13.54 31.82
CA ARG A 61 8.20 12.27 31.45
C ARG A 61 7.71 12.27 30.00
N GLU A 62 7.11 13.38 29.54
CA GLU A 62 6.80 13.61 28.15
C GLU A 62 8.04 13.41 27.27
N LYS A 63 9.17 14.00 27.65
CA LYS A 63 10.42 13.88 26.92
C LYS A 63 11.01 12.47 26.96
N LEU A 64 10.91 11.77 28.08
CA LEU A 64 11.34 10.36 28.21
C LEU A 64 10.45 9.42 27.39
N ASP A 65 9.15 9.67 27.35
CA ASP A 65 8.21 8.91 26.53
C ASP A 65 8.38 9.24 25.04
N ASP A 66 8.82 10.45 24.69
CA ASP A 66 9.19 10.87 23.33
C ASP A 66 10.53 10.26 22.86
N ASP A 67 11.49 10.04 23.73
CA ASP A 67 12.79 9.46 23.36
C ASP A 67 12.70 7.95 23.02
N LEU A 68 11.75 7.21 23.60
CA LEU A 68 11.50 5.80 23.28
C LEU A 68 10.88 5.58 21.90
N PRO A 69 9.90 6.39 21.43
CA PRO A 69 9.43 6.37 20.05
C PRO A 69 10.55 6.60 19.04
N GLU A 70 11.51 7.48 19.29
CA GLU A 70 12.63 7.72 18.37
C GLU A 70 13.48 6.48 18.10
N LEU A 71 13.73 5.68 19.13
CA LEU A 71 14.47 4.43 18.98
C LEU A 71 13.66 3.38 18.22
N THR A 72 12.37 3.22 18.54
CA THR A 72 11.48 2.27 17.88
C THR A 72 11.18 2.70 16.45
N GLU A 73 10.99 3.99 16.21
CA GLU A 73 10.85 4.59 14.88
C GLU A 73 12.11 4.35 14.04
N GLY A 74 13.30 4.55 14.62
CA GLY A 74 14.56 4.26 13.98
C GLY A 74 14.70 2.79 13.59
N LEU A 75 14.33 1.86 14.46
CA LEU A 75 14.35 0.43 14.18
C LEU A 75 13.30 0.02 13.12
N VAL A 76 12.08 0.52 13.22
CA VAL A 76 11.04 0.26 12.21
C VAL A 76 11.43 0.85 10.86
N SER A 77 11.98 2.05 10.82
CA SER A 77 12.44 2.67 9.57
C SER A 77 13.62 1.92 8.93
N LEU A 78 14.47 1.28 9.73
CA LEU A 78 15.55 0.43 9.26
C LEU A 78 15.03 -0.88 8.66
N LEU A 79 14.10 -1.54 9.34
CA LEU A 79 13.57 -2.85 8.96
C LEU A 79 12.46 -2.73 7.89
N TRP A 80 11.62 -1.70 8.02
CA TRP A 80 10.47 -1.46 7.14
C TRP A 80 10.23 0.03 6.89
N PRO A 81 11.01 0.66 6.03
CA PRO A 81 10.86 2.08 5.71
C PRO A 81 9.46 2.44 5.17
N HIS A 82 8.70 1.48 4.63
CA HIS A 82 7.36 1.74 4.12
C HIS A 82 6.32 2.04 5.20
N TYR A 83 6.52 1.50 6.40
CA TYR A 83 5.65 1.76 7.54
C TYR A 83 5.73 3.20 8.06
N MET A 84 6.82 3.88 7.75
CA MET A 84 7.07 5.26 8.15
C MET A 84 6.71 6.26 7.04
N ARG A 85 6.22 5.76 5.90
CA ARG A 85 5.90 6.61 4.74
C ARG A 85 4.41 6.71 4.55
N THR A 86 3.97 7.88 4.12
CA THR A 86 2.61 8.14 3.65
C THR A 86 2.28 7.23 2.47
N ILE A 87 1.07 6.68 2.41
CA ILE A 87 0.52 6.09 1.20
C ILE A 87 -0.09 7.24 0.40
N PRO A 88 0.50 7.61 -0.76
CA PRO A 88 0.00 8.73 -1.55
C PRO A 88 -1.36 8.45 -2.17
N SER A 89 -2.01 9.49 -2.66
CA SER A 89 -3.27 9.37 -3.39
C SER A 89 -3.13 8.45 -4.60
N LEU A 90 -4.09 7.55 -4.77
CA LEU A 90 -4.16 6.50 -5.78
C LEU A 90 -5.44 6.65 -6.60
N ALA A 91 -5.41 6.25 -7.87
CA ALA A 91 -6.59 6.18 -8.73
C ALA A 91 -6.43 5.07 -9.79
N ILE A 92 -7.54 4.68 -10.40
CA ILE A 92 -7.53 3.85 -11.61
C ILE A 92 -7.74 4.75 -12.83
N VAL A 93 -6.89 4.61 -13.82
CA VAL A 93 -6.91 5.40 -15.06
C VAL A 93 -7.04 4.48 -16.26
N GLU A 94 -7.93 4.86 -17.18
CA GLU A 94 -8.07 4.27 -18.50
C GLU A 94 -7.23 5.07 -19.50
N PHE A 95 -6.41 4.36 -20.27
CA PHE A 95 -5.61 4.90 -21.36
C PHE A 95 -6.25 4.46 -22.69
N ALA A 96 -7.26 5.18 -23.16
CA ALA A 96 -7.97 4.84 -24.38
C ALA A 96 -7.13 5.21 -25.61
N PRO A 97 -6.51 4.22 -26.31
CA PRO A 97 -5.81 4.46 -27.56
C PRO A 97 -6.82 4.66 -28.70
N ASP A 98 -6.37 5.22 -29.79
CA ASP A 98 -7.10 5.08 -31.05
C ASP A 98 -6.87 3.66 -31.60
N TRP A 99 -7.60 2.69 -31.02
CA TRP A 99 -7.44 1.26 -31.29
C TRP A 99 -7.60 0.89 -32.76
N ARG A 100 -8.39 1.67 -33.52
CA ARG A 100 -8.62 1.46 -34.98
C ARG A 100 -7.37 1.70 -35.80
N ASN A 101 -6.45 2.49 -35.30
CA ASN A 101 -5.19 2.82 -35.96
C ASN A 101 -4.00 2.01 -35.44
N LEU A 102 -4.16 1.24 -34.35
CA LEU A 102 -3.13 0.36 -33.88
C LEU A 102 -2.95 -0.87 -34.79
N ARG A 103 -1.70 -1.21 -35.08
CA ARG A 103 -1.33 -2.40 -35.86
C ARG A 103 -0.87 -3.57 -35.01
N GLN A 104 -0.36 -3.29 -33.83
CA GLN A 104 0.18 -4.24 -32.87
C GLN A 104 -0.05 -3.72 -31.46
N ALA A 105 0.15 -4.58 -30.47
CA ALA A 105 0.16 -4.17 -29.06
C ALA A 105 1.35 -3.24 -28.79
N GLU A 106 1.10 -2.16 -28.07
CA GLU A 106 2.11 -1.19 -27.64
C GLU A 106 2.13 -1.11 -26.12
N SER A 107 3.31 -0.93 -25.55
CA SER A 107 3.46 -0.86 -24.11
C SER A 107 3.58 0.58 -23.61
N LEU A 108 2.80 0.92 -22.59
CA LEU A 108 3.02 2.07 -21.73
C LEU A 108 3.90 1.64 -20.56
N PRO A 109 5.08 2.25 -20.37
CA PRO A 109 5.99 1.85 -19.30
C PRO A 109 5.43 2.16 -17.91
N GLU A 110 5.93 1.47 -16.91
CA GLU A 110 5.82 1.90 -15.52
C GLU A 110 6.39 3.31 -15.36
N GLY A 111 5.77 4.12 -14.52
CA GLY A 111 6.18 5.52 -14.31
C GLY A 111 5.68 6.49 -15.40
N PHE A 112 4.82 6.05 -16.32
CA PHE A 112 4.21 6.95 -17.30
C PHE A 112 3.37 8.02 -16.60
N SER A 113 3.68 9.29 -16.86
CA SER A 113 3.16 10.41 -16.08
C SER A 113 1.89 11.01 -16.69
N VAL A 114 0.86 11.14 -15.85
CA VAL A 114 -0.40 11.82 -16.16
C VAL A 114 -0.62 12.98 -15.22
N LEU A 115 -1.33 14.00 -15.66
CA LEU A 115 -1.63 15.19 -14.90
C LEU A 115 -3.14 15.35 -14.70
N SER A 116 -3.50 15.88 -13.56
CA SER A 116 -4.85 16.38 -13.33
C SER A 116 -5.07 17.70 -14.07
N ARG A 117 -6.35 18.06 -14.24
CA ARG A 117 -6.71 19.47 -14.43
C ARG A 117 -6.19 20.27 -13.24
N PRO A 118 -5.96 21.58 -13.42
CA PRO A 118 -5.56 22.44 -12.32
C PRO A 118 -6.59 22.43 -11.20
N VAL A 119 -6.16 22.20 -9.96
CA VAL A 119 -6.97 22.12 -8.75
C VAL A 119 -6.54 23.15 -7.72
N GLY A 120 -7.50 23.56 -6.89
CA GLY A 120 -7.27 24.51 -5.81
C GLY A 120 -7.06 25.96 -6.27
N PRO A 121 -6.87 26.89 -5.31
CA PRO A 121 -6.74 28.33 -5.57
C PRO A 121 -5.49 28.66 -6.39
N HIS A 122 -4.43 27.90 -6.25
CA HIS A 122 -3.18 28.10 -6.97
C HIS A 122 -3.11 27.37 -8.33
N LYS A 123 -4.20 26.73 -8.76
CA LYS A 123 -4.31 25.99 -10.03
C LYS A 123 -3.20 24.95 -10.21
N THR A 124 -2.88 24.23 -9.16
CA THR A 124 -1.84 23.19 -9.18
C THR A 124 -2.32 21.96 -9.95
N SER A 125 -1.52 21.46 -10.87
CA SER A 125 -1.79 20.20 -11.55
C SER A 125 -1.13 19.07 -10.77
N CYS A 126 -1.93 18.13 -10.24
CA CYS A 126 -1.44 16.98 -9.52
C CYS A 126 -0.86 15.97 -10.52
N GLN A 127 0.36 15.52 -10.27
CA GLN A 127 1.06 14.59 -11.14
C GLN A 127 0.98 13.18 -10.58
N TYR A 128 0.48 12.25 -11.41
CA TYR A 128 0.43 10.83 -11.13
C TYR A 128 1.34 10.06 -12.09
N ARG A 129 1.73 8.85 -11.72
CA ARG A 129 2.47 7.94 -12.58
C ARG A 129 1.87 6.54 -12.52
N THR A 130 1.92 5.79 -13.61
CA THR A 130 1.51 4.38 -13.64
C THR A 130 2.40 3.56 -12.70
N THR A 131 1.80 2.60 -12.01
CA THR A 131 2.51 1.74 -11.05
C THR A 131 3.03 0.46 -11.69
N ARG A 132 2.59 0.17 -12.91
CA ARG A 132 2.99 -1.01 -13.69
C ARG A 132 2.96 -0.70 -15.18
N GLU A 133 3.64 -1.54 -15.93
CA GLU A 133 3.52 -1.58 -17.37
C GLU A 133 2.09 -1.93 -17.80
N THR A 134 1.59 -1.25 -18.84
CA THR A 134 0.22 -1.43 -19.35
C THR A 134 0.25 -1.60 -20.84
N THR A 135 -0.32 -2.69 -21.35
CA THR A 135 -0.35 -2.99 -22.76
C THR A 135 -1.59 -2.35 -23.40
N LEU A 136 -1.37 -1.52 -24.41
CA LEU A 136 -2.39 -0.96 -25.28
C LEU A 136 -2.56 -1.90 -26.47
N GLN A 137 -3.77 -2.42 -26.65
CA GLN A 137 -4.06 -3.41 -27.67
C GLN A 137 -4.98 -2.83 -28.75
N PRO A 138 -4.91 -3.35 -29.99
CA PRO A 138 -5.77 -2.94 -31.09
C PRO A 138 -7.19 -3.52 -30.96
N LEU A 139 -7.72 -3.49 -29.75
CA LEU A 139 -9.00 -4.07 -29.34
C LEU A 139 -9.88 -3.04 -28.64
N HIS A 140 -11.18 -3.19 -28.83
CA HIS A 140 -12.21 -2.47 -28.11
C HIS A 140 -13.27 -3.45 -27.62
N LEU A 141 -13.65 -3.39 -26.34
CA LEU A 141 -14.76 -4.15 -25.82
C LEU A 141 -16.07 -3.42 -26.18
N ALA A 142 -16.80 -3.98 -27.15
CA ALA A 142 -18.00 -3.37 -27.69
C ALA A 142 -19.28 -3.76 -26.93
N ASP A 143 -19.31 -4.98 -26.35
CA ASP A 143 -20.49 -5.49 -25.65
C ASP A 143 -20.07 -6.51 -24.58
N ALA A 144 -20.75 -6.48 -23.44
CA ALA A 144 -20.66 -7.48 -22.40
C ALA A 144 -22.07 -7.79 -21.87
N ARG A 145 -22.51 -9.04 -21.96
CA ARG A 145 -23.85 -9.43 -21.55
C ARG A 145 -23.92 -10.81 -20.95
N LEU A 146 -24.88 -10.97 -20.06
CA LEU A 146 -25.27 -12.25 -19.50
C LEU A 146 -26.27 -12.94 -20.43
N TYR A 147 -26.14 -14.25 -20.59
CA TYR A 147 -27.17 -15.09 -21.22
C TYR A 147 -27.15 -16.46 -20.57
N THR A 148 -28.23 -17.23 -20.84
CA THR A 148 -28.37 -18.59 -20.32
C THR A 148 -28.11 -19.58 -21.45
N GLU A 149 -27.21 -20.53 -21.22
CA GLU A 149 -26.95 -21.65 -22.12
C GLU A 149 -28.18 -22.62 -22.21
N THR A 150 -28.17 -23.45 -23.24
CA THR A 150 -29.23 -24.47 -23.42
C THR A 150 -29.29 -25.51 -22.29
N ASP A 151 -28.18 -25.68 -21.56
CA ASP A 151 -28.10 -26.55 -20.37
C ASP A 151 -28.50 -25.85 -19.06
N GLY A 152 -28.95 -24.58 -19.15
CA GLY A 152 -29.36 -23.78 -18.01
C GLY A 152 -28.24 -23.04 -17.28
N ARG A 153 -26.98 -23.14 -17.71
CA ARG A 153 -25.88 -22.43 -17.10
C ARG A 153 -25.83 -20.97 -17.55
N SER A 154 -25.39 -20.11 -16.64
CA SER A 154 -25.12 -18.72 -16.97
C SER A 154 -23.82 -18.60 -17.75
N ALA A 155 -23.78 -17.74 -18.75
CA ALA A 155 -22.57 -17.42 -19.48
C ALA A 155 -22.42 -15.91 -19.67
N ILE A 156 -21.21 -15.41 -19.50
CA ILE A 156 -20.83 -14.03 -19.77
C ILE A 156 -20.24 -13.97 -21.17
N ARG A 157 -20.86 -13.21 -22.06
CA ARG A 157 -20.35 -12.95 -23.41
C ARG A 157 -19.63 -11.64 -23.45
N LEU A 158 -18.38 -11.66 -23.89
CA LEU A 158 -17.57 -10.48 -24.15
C LEU A 158 -17.36 -10.38 -25.66
N ARG A 159 -17.77 -9.27 -26.27
CA ARG A 159 -17.58 -8.99 -27.70
C ARG A 159 -16.49 -7.93 -27.86
N PHE A 160 -15.46 -8.30 -28.59
CA PHE A 160 -14.35 -7.44 -28.91
C PHE A 160 -14.41 -7.03 -30.39
N GLU A 161 -14.23 -5.75 -30.67
CA GLU A 161 -13.96 -5.22 -32.00
C GLU A 161 -12.45 -5.09 -32.19
N CYS A 162 -12.00 -5.40 -33.42
CA CYS A 162 -10.59 -5.43 -33.77
C CYS A 162 -10.27 -4.36 -34.79
N SER A 163 -9.04 -3.82 -34.75
CA SER A 163 -8.56 -2.95 -35.81
C SER A 163 -8.40 -3.73 -37.14
N ALA A 164 -8.90 -3.18 -38.21
CA ALA A 164 -8.73 -3.75 -39.59
C ALA A 164 -7.27 -3.74 -40.08
N LYS A 165 -6.36 -3.09 -39.36
CA LYS A 165 -4.94 -2.93 -39.73
C LYS A 165 -4.01 -3.91 -39.00
N VAL A 166 -4.57 -4.82 -38.20
CA VAL A 166 -3.79 -5.73 -37.33
C VAL A 166 -3.21 -6.87 -38.15
N ASP A 167 -1.92 -7.08 -38.01
CA ASP A 167 -1.25 -8.33 -38.38
C ASP A 167 -1.23 -9.26 -37.17
N TRP A 168 -2.21 -10.15 -37.07
CA TRP A 168 -2.38 -11.03 -35.90
C TRP A 168 -1.17 -11.91 -35.63
N ALA A 169 -0.39 -12.25 -36.64
CA ALA A 169 0.84 -13.01 -36.44
C ALA A 169 1.92 -12.24 -35.68
N LYS A 170 1.84 -10.92 -35.68
CA LYS A 170 2.81 -10.02 -35.02
C LYS A 170 2.17 -9.13 -33.94
N ALA A 171 0.87 -9.22 -33.76
CA ALA A 171 0.10 -8.30 -32.92
C ALA A 171 0.49 -8.38 -31.43
N GLY A 172 1.05 -9.50 -30.97
CA GLY A 172 1.40 -9.71 -29.56
C GLY A 172 0.18 -9.72 -28.63
N VAL A 173 -0.97 -10.18 -29.14
CA VAL A 173 -2.24 -10.23 -28.39
C VAL A 173 -2.49 -11.68 -27.98
N ASP A 174 -1.75 -12.17 -26.99
CA ASP A 174 -1.92 -13.48 -26.35
C ASP A 174 -2.88 -13.42 -25.15
N LYS A 175 -3.01 -12.24 -24.55
CA LYS A 175 -3.80 -12.00 -23.35
C LYS A 175 -4.32 -10.57 -23.30
N VAL A 176 -5.38 -10.34 -22.54
CA VAL A 176 -5.95 -9.01 -22.31
C VAL A 176 -6.26 -8.79 -20.82
N ALA A 177 -5.84 -7.64 -20.30
CA ALA A 177 -6.16 -7.22 -18.94
C ALA A 177 -7.49 -6.46 -18.95
N ILE A 178 -8.42 -6.89 -18.12
CA ILE A 178 -9.76 -6.31 -17.98
C ILE A 178 -9.88 -5.77 -16.55
N TYR A 179 -10.23 -4.50 -16.42
CA TYR A 179 -10.58 -3.88 -15.15
C TYR A 179 -12.09 -4.00 -14.93
N LEU A 180 -12.49 -4.48 -13.76
CA LEU A 180 -13.89 -4.64 -13.36
C LEU A 180 -14.37 -3.36 -12.67
N ASN A 181 -14.91 -2.45 -13.48
CA ASN A 181 -15.33 -1.11 -13.07
C ASN A 181 -16.79 -1.12 -12.58
N ALA A 182 -17.00 -1.61 -11.37
CA ALA A 182 -18.31 -1.64 -10.72
C ALA A 182 -18.17 -1.42 -9.22
N GLU A 183 -19.27 -1.15 -8.55
CA GLU A 183 -19.33 -1.14 -7.09
C GLU A 183 -18.98 -2.52 -6.50
N SER A 184 -18.55 -2.54 -5.24
CA SER A 184 -17.95 -3.73 -4.60
C SER A 184 -18.75 -5.02 -4.71
N PRO A 185 -20.07 -5.09 -4.55
CA PRO A 185 -20.82 -6.35 -4.70
C PRO A 185 -20.69 -6.92 -6.11
N VAL A 186 -20.85 -6.10 -7.15
CA VAL A 186 -20.81 -6.54 -8.55
C VAL A 186 -19.39 -6.84 -9.01
N SER A 187 -18.44 -5.94 -8.74
CA SER A 187 -17.05 -6.13 -9.17
C SER A 187 -16.41 -7.36 -8.56
N SER A 188 -16.64 -7.61 -7.27
CA SER A 188 -16.11 -8.79 -6.60
C SER A 188 -16.82 -10.08 -7.03
N ALA A 189 -18.11 -10.04 -7.34
CA ALA A 189 -18.83 -11.18 -7.91
C ALA A 189 -18.32 -11.52 -9.32
N LEU A 190 -18.09 -10.52 -10.18
CA LEU A 190 -17.48 -10.69 -11.50
C LEU A 190 -16.06 -11.27 -11.38
N HIS A 191 -15.27 -10.75 -10.44
CA HIS A 191 -13.93 -11.27 -10.17
C HIS A 191 -13.97 -12.76 -9.80
N LEU A 192 -14.87 -13.16 -8.88
CA LEU A 192 -15.05 -14.55 -8.50
C LEU A 192 -15.50 -15.42 -9.69
N ALA A 193 -16.48 -14.94 -10.46
CA ALA A 193 -17.01 -15.66 -11.62
C ALA A 193 -15.91 -15.94 -12.66
N LEU A 194 -15.11 -14.92 -12.98
CA LEU A 194 -14.07 -15.02 -14.01
C LEU A 194 -12.84 -15.81 -13.55
N THR A 195 -12.50 -15.79 -12.26
CA THR A 195 -11.26 -16.41 -11.78
C THR A 195 -11.44 -17.81 -11.22
N ARG A 196 -12.62 -18.17 -10.69
CA ARG A 196 -12.83 -19.45 -10.02
C ARG A 196 -14.07 -20.25 -10.46
N ARG A 197 -15.04 -19.58 -11.10
CA ARG A 197 -16.31 -20.24 -11.48
C ARG A 197 -16.43 -20.49 -12.98
N VAL A 198 -15.32 -20.45 -13.70
CA VAL A 198 -15.30 -20.78 -15.13
C VAL A 198 -15.40 -22.29 -15.28
N HIS A 199 -16.43 -22.74 -16.03
CA HIS A 199 -16.61 -24.14 -16.41
C HIS A 199 -15.97 -24.44 -17.75
N ALA A 200 -16.21 -23.59 -18.75
CA ALA A 200 -15.67 -23.70 -20.10
C ALA A 200 -15.60 -22.31 -20.76
N MET A 201 -14.72 -22.17 -21.74
CA MET A 201 -14.70 -21.00 -22.60
C MET A 201 -14.91 -21.39 -24.05
N HIS A 202 -15.65 -20.55 -24.77
CA HIS A 202 -15.87 -20.71 -26.18
C HIS A 202 -15.58 -19.40 -26.89
N ALA A 203 -15.05 -19.51 -28.10
CA ALA A 203 -14.81 -18.34 -28.95
C ALA A 203 -15.48 -18.48 -30.30
N ARG A 204 -15.83 -17.35 -30.91
CA ARG A 204 -16.25 -17.26 -32.31
C ARG A 204 -15.75 -15.94 -32.91
N HIS A 205 -15.46 -15.95 -34.19
CA HIS A 205 -14.99 -14.78 -34.91
C HIS A 205 -15.51 -14.78 -36.37
N VAL A 206 -15.41 -13.63 -37.03
CA VAL A 206 -15.73 -13.50 -38.48
C VAL A 206 -14.71 -14.27 -39.31
N GLY A 207 -15.17 -15.08 -40.26
CA GLY A 207 -14.29 -15.76 -41.24
C GLY A 207 -14.56 -17.25 -41.40
N THR A 208 -14.99 -17.95 -40.38
CA THR A 208 -15.37 -19.37 -40.41
C THR A 208 -16.79 -19.51 -39.92
N ARG A 209 -17.82 -19.42 -40.81
CA ARG A 209 -19.26 -19.67 -40.52
C ARG A 209 -19.76 -19.33 -39.09
N ALA A 210 -19.13 -18.40 -38.39
CA ALA A 210 -19.42 -18.00 -37.01
C ALA A 210 -19.66 -19.18 -36.03
N GLU A 211 -19.02 -20.32 -36.25
CA GLU A 211 -19.16 -21.50 -35.41
C GLU A 211 -18.47 -21.26 -34.08
N ARG A 212 -19.21 -21.55 -33.02
CA ARG A 212 -18.71 -21.52 -31.66
C ARG A 212 -17.73 -22.68 -31.46
N ARG A 213 -16.51 -22.37 -31.06
CA ARG A 213 -15.45 -23.34 -30.79
C ARG A 213 -15.00 -23.25 -29.35
N THR A 214 -14.79 -24.38 -28.71
CA THR A 214 -14.13 -24.41 -27.40
C THR A 214 -12.68 -23.99 -27.58
N PHE A 215 -12.17 -23.15 -26.70
CA PHE A 215 -10.75 -22.80 -26.66
C PHE A 215 -10.20 -22.88 -25.22
N ASP A 216 -8.92 -23.16 -25.12
CA ASP A 216 -8.24 -23.33 -23.83
C ASP A 216 -7.85 -21.97 -23.20
N GLY A 217 -8.84 -21.09 -23.10
CA GLY A 217 -8.69 -19.82 -22.41
C GLY A 217 -8.83 -19.97 -20.89
N TRP A 218 -8.17 -19.09 -20.17
CA TRP A 218 -8.26 -19.03 -18.72
C TRP A 218 -8.09 -17.62 -18.21
N CYS A 219 -8.64 -17.34 -17.02
CA CYS A 219 -8.53 -16.04 -16.39
C CYS A 219 -7.64 -16.12 -15.15
N LYS A 220 -6.71 -15.15 -15.02
CA LYS A 220 -5.83 -14.98 -13.87
C LYS A 220 -6.22 -13.73 -13.09
N PRO A 221 -6.37 -13.80 -11.74
CA PRO A 221 -6.48 -12.59 -10.93
C PRO A 221 -5.18 -11.80 -10.99
N MET A 222 -5.26 -10.48 -11.11
CA MET A 222 -4.12 -9.55 -11.12
C MET A 222 -4.06 -8.76 -9.81
N GLY A 223 -2.95 -8.07 -9.60
CA GLY A 223 -2.75 -7.21 -8.44
C GLY A 223 -2.03 -7.86 -7.26
N PHE A 224 -1.77 -9.16 -7.31
CA PHE A 224 -1.16 -9.93 -6.22
C PHE A 224 0.34 -10.22 -6.42
N ASP A 225 0.83 -10.09 -7.63
CA ASP A 225 2.22 -10.37 -7.96
C ASP A 225 3.11 -9.16 -7.65
N ASP A 226 4.41 -9.40 -7.42
CA ASP A 226 5.39 -8.35 -7.11
C ASP A 226 5.49 -7.23 -8.17
N LYS A 227 5.25 -7.56 -9.42
CA LYS A 227 5.20 -6.61 -10.54
C LYS A 227 4.00 -5.66 -10.49
N ASP A 228 2.97 -6.00 -9.72
CA ASP A 228 1.74 -5.22 -9.61
C ASP A 228 1.74 -4.27 -8.41
N ARG A 229 2.88 -4.01 -7.77
CA ARG A 229 2.97 -3.13 -6.60
C ARG A 229 2.55 -1.70 -6.93
N LEU A 230 1.92 -1.04 -5.95
CA LEU A 230 1.50 0.36 -6.10
C LEU A 230 2.64 1.35 -5.87
N TRP A 231 3.58 1.03 -4.99
CA TRP A 231 4.75 1.86 -4.69
C TRP A 231 6.03 1.02 -4.67
N PRO A 232 7.20 1.65 -4.91
CA PRO A 232 8.47 0.94 -4.98
C PRO A 232 8.77 0.19 -3.68
N LYS A 233 9.27 -1.04 -3.79
CA LYS A 233 9.74 -1.83 -2.65
C LYS A 233 11.04 -1.24 -2.09
N GLY A 234 11.16 -1.19 -0.77
CA GLY A 234 12.44 -0.99 -0.13
C GLY A 234 13.35 -2.22 -0.24
N GLU A 235 14.66 -2.01 -0.26
CA GLU A 235 15.66 -3.08 -0.48
C GLU A 235 15.53 -4.23 0.54
N SER A 236 15.05 -3.96 1.76
CA SER A 236 14.93 -4.95 2.85
C SER A 236 13.49 -5.30 3.25
N ALA A 237 12.48 -4.80 2.53
CA ALA A 237 11.09 -4.97 2.95
C ALA A 237 10.51 -6.33 2.51
N PHE A 238 9.80 -6.99 3.45
CA PHE A 238 9.06 -8.21 3.18
C PHE A 238 7.80 -7.92 2.34
N SER A 239 7.66 -8.61 1.21
CA SER A 239 6.61 -8.33 0.21
C SER A 239 5.19 -8.55 0.74
N GLY A 240 5.00 -9.46 1.71
CA GLY A 240 3.70 -9.79 2.25
C GLY A 240 3.03 -8.64 2.98
N TYR A 241 3.80 -7.84 3.67
CA TYR A 241 3.27 -6.68 4.40
C TYR A 241 2.82 -5.58 3.46
N GLN A 242 3.56 -5.36 2.36
CA GLN A 242 3.14 -4.42 1.34
C GLN A 242 1.81 -4.86 0.71
N LEU A 243 1.64 -6.16 0.42
CA LEU A 243 0.38 -6.70 -0.10
C LEU A 243 -0.80 -6.40 0.83
N LEU A 244 -0.62 -6.58 2.15
CA LEU A 244 -1.67 -6.27 3.14
C LEU A 244 -2.02 -4.78 3.15
N LEU A 245 -1.00 -3.89 3.22
CA LEU A 245 -1.22 -2.44 3.16
C LEU A 245 -1.98 -2.03 1.90
N GLU A 246 -1.60 -2.57 0.74
CA GLU A 246 -2.26 -2.29 -0.53
C GLU A 246 -3.69 -2.81 -0.57
N TYR A 247 -3.94 -4.00 0.01
CA TYR A 247 -5.28 -4.59 0.07
C TYR A 247 -6.26 -3.74 0.89
N PHE A 248 -5.83 -3.29 2.07
CA PHE A 248 -6.67 -2.47 2.93
C PHE A 248 -6.78 -1.01 2.43
N SER A 249 -5.71 -0.49 1.82
CA SER A 249 -5.68 0.92 1.39
C SER A 249 -6.34 1.17 0.03
N PHE A 250 -6.20 0.24 -0.94
CA PHE A 250 -6.66 0.47 -2.31
C PHE A 250 -7.12 -0.80 -3.01
N ARG A 251 -8.28 -1.29 -2.64
CA ARG A 251 -8.89 -2.51 -3.22
C ARG A 251 -9.11 -2.48 -4.74
N PRO A 252 -9.36 -1.33 -5.40
CA PRO A 252 -9.51 -1.31 -6.86
C PRO A 252 -8.33 -1.93 -7.62
N LYS A 253 -7.13 -1.94 -7.05
CA LYS A 253 -5.96 -2.64 -7.59
C LYS A 253 -6.21 -4.12 -7.91
N PHE A 254 -7.04 -4.78 -7.11
CA PHE A 254 -7.30 -6.22 -7.19
C PHE A 254 -8.51 -6.56 -8.08
N MET A 255 -9.17 -5.56 -8.64
CA MET A 255 -10.32 -5.73 -9.54
C MET A 255 -9.90 -5.91 -11.01
N PHE A 256 -8.68 -6.40 -11.24
CA PHE A 256 -8.20 -6.72 -12.58
C PHE A 256 -8.15 -8.23 -12.79
N VAL A 257 -8.54 -8.64 -13.99
CA VAL A 257 -8.47 -10.03 -14.45
C VAL A 257 -7.76 -10.07 -15.78
N GLU A 258 -6.77 -10.96 -15.93
CA GLU A 258 -6.05 -11.18 -17.18
C GLU A 258 -6.61 -12.42 -17.87
N LEU A 259 -7.22 -12.24 -19.04
CA LEU A 259 -7.77 -13.29 -19.89
C LEU A 259 -6.68 -13.74 -20.86
N HIS A 260 -6.32 -15.01 -20.81
CA HIS A 260 -5.26 -15.65 -21.60
C HIS A 260 -5.82 -16.56 -22.69
N GLY A 261 -4.97 -16.93 -23.64
CA GLY A 261 -5.29 -17.89 -24.72
C GLY A 261 -5.82 -17.25 -25.99
N LEU A 262 -5.77 -15.90 -26.12
CA LEU A 262 -6.32 -15.21 -27.28
C LEU A 262 -5.61 -15.57 -28.60
N ASP A 263 -4.35 -15.98 -28.55
CA ASP A 263 -3.56 -16.47 -29.67
C ASP A 263 -4.09 -17.79 -30.25
N THR A 264 -4.83 -18.57 -29.44
CA THR A 264 -5.41 -19.87 -29.85
C THR A 264 -6.77 -19.74 -30.56
N ILE A 265 -7.38 -18.55 -30.57
CA ILE A 265 -8.68 -18.32 -31.22
C ILE A 265 -8.58 -18.46 -32.76
N GLY A 266 -7.40 -18.24 -33.35
CA GLY A 266 -7.16 -18.30 -34.79
C GLY A 266 -7.67 -17.09 -35.55
N LEU A 267 -7.49 -15.88 -34.97
CA LEU A 267 -7.82 -14.62 -35.60
C LEU A 267 -6.98 -14.41 -36.88
N THR A 268 -7.64 -13.91 -37.95
CA THR A 268 -7.05 -13.62 -39.23
C THR A 268 -7.15 -12.12 -39.56
N SER A 269 -6.46 -11.64 -40.57
CA SER A 269 -6.54 -10.24 -41.04
C SER A 269 -7.96 -9.75 -41.36
N ASP A 270 -8.87 -10.68 -41.64
CA ASP A 270 -10.27 -10.36 -41.95
C ASP A 270 -11.16 -10.35 -40.71
N SER A 271 -10.61 -10.70 -39.55
CA SER A 271 -11.34 -10.73 -38.30
C SER A 271 -11.55 -9.31 -37.77
N SER A 272 -12.72 -8.74 -38.03
CA SER A 272 -13.10 -7.40 -37.53
C SER A 272 -13.67 -7.43 -36.10
N TRP A 273 -14.06 -8.61 -35.61
CA TRP A 273 -14.55 -8.83 -34.27
C TRP A 273 -14.40 -10.31 -33.85
N PHE A 274 -14.38 -10.53 -32.56
CA PHE A 274 -14.53 -11.86 -31.96
C PHE A 274 -15.37 -11.77 -30.67
N GLU A 275 -15.96 -12.88 -30.28
CA GLU A 275 -16.70 -13.03 -29.02
C GLU A 275 -16.10 -14.17 -28.21
N ILE A 276 -16.09 -13.98 -26.90
CA ILE A 276 -15.72 -15.00 -25.92
C ILE A 276 -16.91 -15.23 -25.00
N ASP A 277 -17.39 -16.46 -24.97
CA ASP A 277 -18.41 -16.92 -24.06
C ASP A 277 -17.74 -17.63 -22.88
N ILE A 278 -17.86 -17.07 -21.69
CA ILE A 278 -17.32 -17.62 -20.44
C ILE A 278 -18.48 -18.29 -19.73
N VAL A 279 -18.57 -19.61 -19.85
CA VAL A 279 -19.62 -20.42 -19.20
C VAL A 279 -19.28 -20.62 -17.74
N LEU A 280 -20.20 -20.29 -16.86
CA LEU A 280 -20.01 -20.38 -15.41
C LEU A 280 -20.42 -21.75 -14.86
N SER A 281 -19.74 -22.20 -13.83
CA SER A 281 -20.09 -23.44 -13.09
C SER A 281 -21.28 -23.26 -12.16
N GLU A 282 -21.59 -22.04 -11.77
CA GLU A 282 -22.73 -21.68 -10.92
C GLU A 282 -23.57 -20.61 -11.64
N ALA A 283 -24.88 -20.55 -11.36
CA ALA A 283 -25.77 -19.54 -11.92
C ALA A 283 -25.38 -18.15 -11.41
N TRP A 284 -25.43 -17.15 -12.30
CA TRP A 284 -25.26 -15.76 -11.93
C TRP A 284 -26.50 -15.25 -11.19
N SER A 285 -26.30 -14.46 -10.12
CA SER A 285 -27.41 -13.87 -9.38
C SER A 285 -28.09 -12.75 -10.17
N SER A 286 -29.42 -12.78 -10.28
CA SER A 286 -30.20 -11.69 -10.88
C SER A 286 -30.11 -10.36 -10.14
N ASP A 287 -29.74 -10.40 -8.86
CA ASP A 287 -29.63 -9.22 -8.00
C ASP A 287 -28.33 -8.42 -8.25
N LEU A 288 -27.44 -8.95 -9.07
CA LEU A 288 -26.14 -8.33 -9.42
C LEU A 288 -26.07 -8.04 -10.93
N PRO A 289 -26.90 -7.13 -11.46
CA PRO A 289 -26.83 -6.78 -12.88
C PRO A 289 -25.48 -6.15 -13.21
N PHE A 290 -24.99 -6.39 -14.41
CA PHE A 290 -23.81 -5.74 -14.94
C PHE A 290 -24.02 -5.29 -16.39
N GLU A 291 -23.25 -4.31 -16.81
CA GLU A 291 -23.27 -3.68 -18.14
C GLU A 291 -21.87 -3.71 -18.75
N THR A 292 -21.80 -3.34 -20.03
CA THR A 292 -20.53 -3.27 -20.77
C THR A 292 -19.52 -2.34 -20.10
N GLU A 293 -19.97 -1.23 -19.51
CA GLU A 293 -19.16 -0.25 -18.80
C GLU A 293 -18.45 -0.81 -17.56
N ASN A 294 -18.90 -1.95 -17.06
CA ASN A 294 -18.24 -2.63 -15.94
C ASN A 294 -16.96 -3.37 -16.35
N PHE A 295 -16.71 -3.50 -17.66
CA PHE A 295 -15.50 -4.11 -18.19
C PHE A 295 -14.69 -3.06 -18.96
N ARG A 296 -13.54 -2.70 -18.47
CA ARG A 296 -12.67 -1.69 -19.07
C ARG A 296 -11.33 -2.27 -19.46
N LEU A 297 -10.89 -1.92 -20.67
CA LEU A 297 -9.56 -2.28 -21.16
C LEU A 297 -8.55 -1.15 -20.94
N HIS A 298 -7.28 -1.46 -21.09
CA HIS A 298 -6.18 -0.47 -21.08
C HIS A 298 -6.13 0.36 -19.78
N CYS A 299 -6.50 -0.24 -18.66
CA CYS A 299 -6.52 0.43 -17.37
C CYS A 299 -5.26 0.11 -16.55
N ALA A 300 -4.82 1.10 -15.78
CA ALA A 300 -3.74 0.93 -14.81
C ALA A 300 -4.02 1.67 -13.51
N PRO A 301 -3.54 1.16 -12.37
CA PRO A 301 -3.41 1.95 -11.16
C PRO A 301 -2.36 3.03 -11.36
N VAL A 302 -2.64 4.23 -10.85
CA VAL A 302 -1.71 5.36 -10.84
C VAL A 302 -1.55 5.90 -9.42
N ILE A 303 -0.36 6.39 -9.13
CA ILE A 303 0.02 6.92 -7.81
C ILE A 303 0.52 8.35 -7.93
N ASN A 304 0.13 9.20 -6.98
CA ASN A 304 0.56 10.59 -6.91
C ASN A 304 1.99 10.69 -6.37
N LEU A 305 2.96 10.33 -7.20
CA LEU A 305 4.39 10.44 -6.93
C LEU A 305 5.10 11.04 -8.13
N PHE A 306 5.97 12.02 -7.86
CA PHE A 306 6.77 12.68 -8.89
C PHE A 306 8.14 13.08 -8.35
N THR A 307 9.14 13.08 -9.22
CA THR A 307 10.51 13.44 -8.88
C THR A 307 10.70 14.95 -9.03
N LEU A 308 11.34 15.56 -8.04
CA LEU A 308 11.70 16.97 -8.04
C LEU A 308 13.01 17.18 -7.25
N GLU A 309 13.51 18.40 -7.27
CA GLU A 309 14.66 18.82 -6.46
C GLU A 309 14.16 19.51 -5.20
N ALA A 310 14.93 19.42 -4.11
CA ALA A 310 14.75 20.24 -2.93
C ALA A 310 15.60 21.51 -3.02
N ASP A 311 15.22 22.53 -2.26
CA ASP A 311 16.03 23.73 -2.11
C ASP A 311 17.43 23.35 -1.59
N PRO A 312 18.50 23.89 -2.17
CA PRO A 312 19.84 23.63 -1.69
C PRO A 312 20.00 24.05 -0.23
N LEU A 313 20.59 23.19 0.58
CA LEU A 313 20.89 23.49 1.98
C LEU A 313 22.36 23.86 2.15
N THR A 314 22.61 24.91 2.92
CA THR A 314 23.97 25.22 3.39
C THR A 314 24.09 24.72 4.83
N LEU A 315 25.05 23.85 5.08
CA LEU A 315 25.29 23.31 6.41
C LEU A 315 25.88 24.36 7.34
N THR A 316 25.32 24.44 8.54
CA THR A 316 25.79 25.33 9.61
C THR A 316 26.22 24.49 10.81
N PRO A 317 27.22 24.91 11.59
CA PRO A 317 27.67 24.16 12.77
C PRO A 317 26.68 24.20 13.93
N LEU A 318 25.66 25.05 13.85
CA LEU A 318 24.70 25.29 14.92
C LEU A 318 23.44 24.39 14.82
N ASP A 319 23.15 23.87 13.63
CA ASP A 319 21.94 23.12 13.37
C ASP A 319 22.24 21.63 13.25
N ASN A 320 21.53 20.81 14.02
CA ASN A 320 21.61 19.34 13.95
C ASN A 320 20.56 18.75 13.00
N GLU A 321 19.48 19.48 12.76
CA GLU A 321 18.36 19.08 11.89
C GLU A 321 18.07 20.20 10.88
N TYR A 322 17.83 19.83 9.64
CA TYR A 322 17.55 20.76 8.54
C TYR A 322 16.18 20.46 7.93
N LEU A 323 15.29 21.46 7.90
CA LEU A 323 14.00 21.34 7.24
C LEU A 323 14.20 21.28 5.72
N LEU A 324 13.76 20.20 5.09
CA LEU A 324 13.77 20.06 3.64
C LEU A 324 12.57 20.77 3.03
N ARG A 325 12.82 21.58 2.03
CA ARG A 325 11.79 22.27 1.26
C ARG A 325 11.87 21.86 -0.20
N PRO A 326 10.77 21.37 -0.80
CA PRO A 326 10.72 21.11 -2.23
C PRO A 326 10.93 22.41 -3.02
N LEU A 327 11.74 22.36 -4.07
CA LEU A 327 11.92 23.50 -4.97
C LEU A 327 10.58 23.84 -5.64
N ARG A 328 10.23 25.12 -5.71
CA ARG A 328 8.96 25.65 -6.25
C ARG A 328 7.72 25.29 -5.43
N LEU A 329 7.84 25.30 -4.14
CA LEU A 329 6.70 25.14 -3.23
C LEU A 329 5.79 26.39 -3.25
N GLN A 330 5.17 26.68 -4.40
CA GLN A 330 4.30 27.87 -4.52
C GLN A 330 2.99 27.71 -3.77
N ASP A 331 2.56 26.47 -3.53
CA ASP A 331 1.18 26.16 -3.11
C ASP A 331 1.08 25.57 -1.70
N GLY A 332 2.20 25.27 -1.03
CA GLY A 332 2.18 24.57 0.26
C GLY A 332 1.54 23.17 0.21
N HIS A 333 1.44 22.57 -0.99
CA HIS A 333 0.77 21.30 -1.24
C HIS A 333 1.70 20.24 -1.81
N THR A 334 2.97 20.29 -1.45
CA THR A 334 3.95 19.25 -1.80
C THR A 334 4.58 18.73 -0.53
N GLU A 335 4.35 17.45 -0.26
CA GLU A 335 5.00 16.70 0.81
C GLU A 335 6.12 15.85 0.24
N ILE A 336 7.18 15.65 1.00
CA ILE A 336 8.31 14.80 0.60
C ILE A 336 7.98 13.35 0.98
N TYR A 337 7.90 12.49 -0.03
CA TYR A 337 7.70 11.04 0.15
C TYR A 337 9.02 10.34 0.48
N SER A 338 10.09 10.66 -0.26
CA SER A 338 11.43 10.10 -0.04
C SER A 338 12.52 11.05 -0.51
N VAL A 339 13.69 10.93 0.12
CA VAL A 339 14.91 11.56 -0.36
C VAL A 339 15.69 10.51 -1.15
N ASP A 340 15.86 10.76 -2.43
CA ASP A 340 16.40 9.76 -3.36
C ASP A 340 17.92 9.83 -3.44
N ASN A 341 18.47 11.04 -3.48
CA ASN A 341 19.92 11.28 -3.54
C ASN A 341 20.30 12.59 -2.86
N ILE A 342 21.38 12.57 -2.10
CA ILE A 342 22.01 13.76 -1.53
C ILE A 342 23.47 13.83 -1.98
N HIS A 343 23.87 14.98 -2.48
CA HIS A 343 25.26 15.27 -2.83
C HIS A 343 25.71 16.56 -2.15
N GLY A 344 26.79 16.45 -1.40
CA GLY A 344 27.48 17.61 -0.85
C GLY A 344 28.50 18.17 -1.85
N ALA A 345 28.55 19.48 -1.97
CA ALA A 345 29.53 20.19 -2.80
C ALA A 345 30.53 20.89 -1.91
N LEU A 346 31.78 20.46 -1.99
CA LEU A 346 32.98 21.12 -1.44
C LEU A 346 33.86 21.64 -2.58
N LYS A 347 34.81 22.51 -2.28
CA LYS A 347 35.79 23.01 -3.29
C LYS A 347 36.54 21.89 -4.02
N ASN A 348 36.64 20.70 -3.42
CA ASN A 348 37.37 19.53 -3.94
C ASN A 348 36.51 18.49 -4.65
N GLY A 349 35.21 18.76 -4.93
CA GLY A 349 34.35 17.86 -5.66
C GLY A 349 33.00 17.60 -5.00
N LYS A 350 32.19 16.73 -5.64
CA LYS A 350 30.90 16.29 -5.14
C LYS A 350 31.06 14.97 -4.37
N HIS A 351 30.45 14.89 -3.19
CA HIS A 351 30.46 13.70 -2.34
C HIS A 351 29.02 13.21 -2.12
N PRO A 352 28.75 11.90 -2.29
CA PRO A 352 27.43 11.35 -1.99
C PRO A 352 27.25 11.18 -0.48
N TYR A 353 26.06 11.45 0.01
CA TYR A 353 25.60 11.04 1.34
C TYR A 353 24.80 9.75 1.20
N VAL A 354 25.05 8.80 2.08
CA VAL A 354 24.40 7.47 2.07
C VAL A 354 23.31 7.46 3.13
N PRO A 355 22.08 6.94 2.81
CA PRO A 355 21.06 6.77 3.84
C PRO A 355 21.56 5.85 4.96
N PHE A 356 21.34 6.22 6.20
CA PHE A 356 21.71 5.42 7.37
C PHE A 356 21.04 4.03 7.36
N THR A 357 19.84 3.94 6.77
CA THR A 357 19.07 2.69 6.61
C THR A 357 19.57 1.78 5.49
N SER A 358 20.56 2.23 4.69
CA SER A 358 21.08 1.42 3.61
C SER A 358 22.06 0.37 4.17
N PHE A 359 21.78 -0.92 3.95
CA PHE A 359 22.72 -2.01 4.20
C PHE A 359 23.96 -2.00 3.29
N ARG A 360 24.12 -0.98 2.45
CA ARG A 360 25.34 -0.74 1.68
C ARG A 360 26.53 -0.34 2.53
N HIS A 361 26.37 -0.26 3.84
CA HIS A 361 27.47 -0.29 4.78
C HIS A 361 28.30 -1.55 4.53
N ARG A 362 29.43 -1.41 3.92
CA ARG A 362 30.42 -2.46 3.83
C ARG A 362 30.95 -2.71 5.24
N GLY A 363 30.19 -3.50 6.01
CA GLY A 363 30.51 -3.84 7.37
C GLY A 363 31.95 -4.32 7.47
N GLY A 364 32.76 -3.65 8.29
CA GLY A 364 34.08 -4.09 8.69
C GLY A 364 35.24 -3.95 7.68
N MET A 365 35.00 -3.67 6.40
CA MET A 365 36.05 -3.32 5.46
C MET A 365 36.13 -1.81 5.30
N MET A 366 36.63 -1.14 6.32
CA MET A 366 37.06 0.25 6.22
C MET A 366 38.21 0.34 5.21
N ARG A 367 37.93 0.83 4.01
CA ARG A 367 38.95 1.54 3.25
C ARG A 367 39.06 2.91 3.88
N HIS A 368 40.19 3.18 4.50
CA HIS A 368 40.51 4.40 5.25
C HIS A 368 40.55 5.70 4.41
N ASP A 369 40.13 5.66 3.13
CA ASP A 369 40.42 6.74 2.19
C ASP A 369 39.31 7.77 2.00
N SER A 370 38.10 7.57 2.54
CA SER A 370 37.08 8.61 2.56
C SER A 370 36.12 8.45 3.74
N PRO A 371 35.94 9.51 4.52
CA PRO A 371 35.00 9.50 5.64
C PRO A 371 33.59 9.32 5.13
N GLU A 372 32.90 8.29 5.63
CA GLU A 372 31.53 8.00 5.27
C GLU A 372 30.60 9.06 5.87
N ARG A 373 29.70 9.58 5.03
CA ARG A 373 28.72 10.59 5.39
C ARG A 373 27.34 10.00 5.27
N TYR A 374 26.58 10.05 6.36
CA TYR A 374 25.26 9.46 6.45
C TYR A 374 24.19 10.52 6.61
N TYR A 375 23.00 10.21 6.16
CA TYR A 375 21.81 10.97 6.47
C TYR A 375 20.67 10.09 6.97
N HIS A 376 19.85 10.68 7.81
CA HIS A 376 18.58 10.13 8.25
C HIS A 376 17.48 11.18 8.00
N THR A 377 16.27 10.73 7.68
CA THR A 377 15.12 11.63 7.50
C THR A 377 14.10 11.37 8.58
N ARG A 378 13.57 12.43 9.17
CA ARG A 378 12.51 12.39 10.16
C ARG A 378 11.32 13.19 9.67
N VAL A 379 10.13 12.63 9.79
CA VAL A 379 8.89 13.27 9.37
C VAL A 379 8.16 13.76 10.62
N LYS A 380 7.86 15.06 10.66
CA LYS A 380 7.12 15.70 11.78
C LYS A 380 5.88 16.41 11.21
N ARG A 381 4.79 16.44 11.95
CA ARG A 381 3.63 17.25 11.56
C ARG A 381 3.96 18.72 11.75
N GLY A 382 3.93 19.48 10.67
CA GLY A 382 4.20 20.91 10.67
C GLY A 382 3.02 21.74 11.16
N ALA A 383 3.29 23.02 11.45
CA ALA A 383 2.25 23.98 11.87
C ALA A 383 1.15 24.21 10.82
N SER A 384 1.45 23.96 9.53
CA SER A 384 0.49 24.01 8.43
C SER A 384 -0.48 22.83 8.39
N GLY A 385 -0.28 21.81 9.24
CA GLY A 385 -1.02 20.55 9.22
C GLY A 385 -0.53 19.54 8.16
N LEU A 386 0.47 19.93 7.37
CA LEU A 386 1.19 19.06 6.44
C LEU A 386 2.36 18.37 7.17
N TYR A 387 2.91 17.34 6.56
CA TYR A 387 4.05 16.63 7.11
C TYR A 387 5.36 17.22 6.58
N ASP A 388 6.16 17.76 7.49
CA ASP A 388 7.48 18.32 7.23
C ASP A 388 8.54 17.24 7.34
N THR A 389 9.48 17.21 6.40
CA THR A 389 10.61 16.27 6.42
C THR A 389 11.87 17.00 6.86
N TRP A 390 12.51 16.47 7.90
CA TRP A 390 13.76 16.98 8.46
C TRP A 390 14.90 16.04 8.09
N LEU A 391 16.02 16.62 7.73
CA LEU A 391 17.27 15.93 7.42
C LEU A 391 18.19 16.00 8.63
N ILE A 392 18.66 14.85 9.09
CA ILE A 392 19.64 14.68 10.14
C ILE A 392 20.89 14.08 9.51
N LEU A 393 22.03 14.67 9.77
CA LEU A 393 23.31 14.26 9.21
C LEU A 393 24.18 13.61 10.28
N GLY A 394 24.95 12.58 9.89
CA GLY A 394 25.86 11.87 10.78
C GLY A 394 27.07 11.31 10.04
N GLY A 395 28.05 10.85 10.80
CA GLY A 395 29.26 10.21 10.28
C GLY A 395 30.53 10.75 10.95
N SER A 396 31.62 10.05 10.80
CA SER A 396 32.92 10.39 11.39
C SER A 396 33.55 11.70 10.87
N SER A 397 32.98 12.27 9.80
CA SER A 397 33.44 13.54 9.21
C SER A 397 32.74 14.77 9.76
N PHE A 398 31.76 14.59 10.65
CA PHE A 398 31.02 15.69 11.27
C PHE A 398 31.78 16.23 12.50
N GLU A 399 33.02 16.62 12.35
CA GLU A 399 33.69 17.47 13.34
C GLU A 399 33.21 18.91 13.12
N ILE A 400 32.52 19.45 14.13
CA ILE A 400 31.97 20.82 14.15
C ILE A 400 33.01 21.88 13.72
N GLU A 401 34.27 21.63 14.00
CA GLU A 401 35.40 22.52 13.61
C GLU A 401 35.59 22.58 12.08
N GLN A 402 35.32 21.52 11.34
CA GLN A 402 35.52 21.54 9.87
C GLN A 402 34.39 22.26 9.14
N LEU A 403 33.17 22.23 9.65
CA LEU A 403 32.02 22.94 9.09
C LEU A 403 32.12 24.47 9.29
N SER A 404 32.76 24.93 10.38
CA SER A 404 32.95 26.35 10.65
C SER A 404 33.96 27.01 9.70
N GLN A 405 34.88 26.23 9.14
CA GLN A 405 35.89 26.74 8.21
C GLN A 405 35.49 26.73 6.74
N LYS A 406 34.57 25.83 6.34
CA LYS A 406 34.11 25.67 4.94
C LYS A 406 32.67 25.20 4.90
N PRO A 407 31.71 26.12 4.70
CA PRO A 407 30.32 25.74 4.56
C PRO A 407 30.13 24.81 3.35
N GLU A 408 29.50 23.66 3.58
CA GLU A 408 29.14 22.70 2.55
C GLU A 408 27.73 22.98 2.08
N SER A 409 27.49 22.93 0.77
CA SER A 409 26.17 23.03 0.19
C SER A 409 25.67 21.65 -0.27
N LEU A 410 24.46 21.27 0.15
CA LEU A 410 23.82 20.05 -0.24
C LEU A 410 22.84 20.29 -1.37
N SER A 411 22.91 19.46 -2.41
CA SER A 411 21.91 19.34 -3.47
C SER A 411 21.20 18.01 -3.34
N MET A 412 19.86 18.02 -3.48
CA MET A 412 19.05 16.85 -3.17
C MET A 412 18.01 16.61 -4.26
N ARG A 413 17.89 15.35 -4.67
CA ARG A 413 16.78 14.87 -5.47
C ARG A 413 15.80 14.14 -4.55
N ILE A 414 14.52 14.48 -4.66
CA ILE A 414 13.46 13.97 -3.82
C ILE A 414 12.31 13.45 -4.67
N THR A 415 11.54 12.53 -4.11
CA THR A 415 10.23 12.15 -4.63
C THR A 415 9.18 12.81 -3.74
N GLY A 416 8.25 13.53 -4.36
CA GLY A 416 7.18 14.25 -3.70
C GLY A 416 5.80 13.71 -4.03
N THR A 417 4.82 14.16 -3.23
CA THR A 417 3.38 13.93 -3.43
C THR A 417 2.62 15.24 -3.21
N ASN A 418 1.43 15.37 -3.80
CA ASN A 418 0.58 16.53 -3.59
C ASN A 418 -0.26 16.44 -2.29
N GLY A 419 0.03 15.47 -1.42
CA GLY A 419 -0.67 15.27 -0.16
C GLY A 419 -2.18 15.19 -0.34
N GLN A 420 -2.93 15.97 0.41
CA GLN A 420 -4.40 15.98 0.37
C GLN A 420 -5.01 16.75 -0.82
N LEU A 421 -4.21 17.52 -1.57
CA LEU A 421 -4.73 18.39 -2.64
C LEU A 421 -5.59 17.65 -3.68
N PRO A 422 -5.24 16.45 -4.16
CA PRO A 422 -6.04 15.72 -5.13
C PRO A 422 -7.46 15.43 -4.67
N ARG A 423 -7.69 15.32 -3.37
CA ARG A 423 -8.98 15.02 -2.78
C ARG A 423 -9.72 16.24 -2.25
N LYS A 424 -9.02 17.33 -1.90
CA LYS A 424 -9.67 18.59 -1.46
C LYS A 424 -10.55 19.20 -2.53
N ALA A 425 -10.25 18.97 -3.79
CA ALA A 425 -11.04 19.44 -4.94
C ALA A 425 -12.06 18.39 -5.42
N LEU A 426 -12.62 17.65 -4.55
CA LEU A 426 -13.41 16.42 -4.54
C LEU A 426 -14.20 16.06 -5.81
N GLU A 427 -14.80 17.01 -6.50
CA GLU A 427 -15.69 16.74 -7.64
C GLU A 427 -15.00 16.90 -9.01
N SER A 428 -13.78 17.41 -9.05
CA SER A 428 -13.18 17.87 -10.30
C SER A 428 -11.73 17.45 -10.54
N THR A 429 -11.15 16.57 -9.73
CA THR A 429 -9.79 16.09 -10.02
C THR A 429 -9.83 15.05 -11.13
N LEU A 430 -9.95 15.55 -12.36
CA LEU A 430 -9.89 14.73 -13.58
C LEU A 430 -8.45 14.61 -14.04
N LEU A 431 -7.99 13.36 -14.16
CA LEU A 431 -6.70 13.00 -14.75
C LEU A 431 -6.92 12.83 -16.26
N ASP A 432 -6.70 13.89 -17.03
CA ASP A 432 -7.03 13.92 -18.46
C ASP A 432 -5.88 14.36 -19.36
N ARG A 433 -4.69 14.60 -18.80
CA ARG A 433 -3.52 15.09 -19.55
C ARG A 433 -2.30 14.20 -19.35
N VAL A 434 -1.49 14.09 -20.40
CA VAL A 434 -0.23 13.36 -20.41
C VAL A 434 0.93 14.35 -20.35
N VAL A 435 1.95 14.08 -19.55
CA VAL A 435 3.15 14.94 -19.42
C VAL A 435 4.01 14.86 -20.68
N LYS A 436 4.24 13.64 -21.19
CA LYS A 436 5.00 13.38 -22.41
C LYS A 436 4.18 12.48 -23.32
N ALA A 437 4.02 12.86 -24.56
CA ALA A 437 3.39 11.99 -25.55
C ALA A 437 4.17 10.67 -25.63
N GLY A 438 3.46 9.54 -25.49
CA GLY A 438 4.00 8.22 -25.77
C GLY A 438 4.14 7.98 -27.29
N LYS A 439 4.55 6.77 -27.67
CA LYS A 439 4.57 6.36 -29.09
C LYS A 439 3.18 6.39 -29.72
N VAL A 440 2.15 6.12 -28.92
CA VAL A 440 0.75 6.11 -29.33
C VAL A 440 0.01 7.22 -28.59
N PRO A 441 -0.78 8.05 -29.31
CA PRO A 441 -1.66 9.00 -28.66
C PRO A 441 -2.76 8.27 -27.88
N VAL A 442 -2.90 8.63 -26.61
CA VAL A 442 -3.92 8.08 -25.72
C VAL A 442 -4.78 9.21 -25.15
N ARG A 443 -6.07 8.96 -25.04
CA ARG A 443 -6.95 9.77 -24.21
C ARG A 443 -6.98 9.16 -22.82
N VAL A 444 -6.77 9.98 -21.83
CA VAL A 444 -6.65 9.56 -20.42
C VAL A 444 -7.90 9.98 -19.67
N LEU A 445 -8.42 9.08 -18.84
CA LEU A 445 -9.55 9.34 -17.96
C LEU A 445 -9.44 8.50 -16.68
N ASN A 446 -9.57 9.13 -15.52
CA ASN A 446 -9.68 8.37 -14.28
C ASN A 446 -11.08 7.78 -14.11
N LEU A 447 -11.15 6.48 -13.83
CA LEU A 447 -12.39 5.73 -13.59
C LEU A 447 -12.82 5.81 -12.11
N SER A 448 -11.89 6.00 -11.21
CA SER A 448 -12.16 6.22 -9.78
C SER A 448 -11.76 7.63 -9.35
N ALA A 449 -12.44 8.16 -8.36
CA ALA A 449 -11.97 9.37 -7.70
C ALA A 449 -10.60 9.09 -7.04
N PRO A 450 -9.66 10.05 -7.05
CA PRO A 450 -8.41 9.91 -6.33
C PRO A 450 -8.64 9.62 -4.85
N SER A 451 -7.93 8.65 -4.28
CA SER A 451 -8.03 8.33 -2.85
C SER A 451 -7.42 9.43 -1.98
N LEU A 452 -7.81 9.48 -0.70
CA LEU A 452 -7.07 10.27 0.29
C LEU A 452 -5.67 9.66 0.48
N PRO A 453 -4.65 10.48 0.75
CA PRO A 453 -3.39 9.96 1.26
C PRO A 453 -3.61 9.40 2.67
N LEU A 454 -2.95 8.29 2.98
CA LEU A 454 -2.99 7.68 4.30
C LEU A 454 -1.63 7.86 4.96
N TYR A 455 -1.68 8.32 6.20
CA TYR A 455 -0.47 8.55 7.01
C TYR A 455 -0.29 7.41 8.00
N PRO A 456 0.96 7.08 8.37
CA PRO A 456 1.22 6.09 9.41
C PRO A 456 0.46 6.45 10.69
N PRO A 457 -0.14 5.46 11.39
CA PRO A 457 -0.82 5.72 12.65
C PRO A 457 0.11 6.37 13.68
N ALA A 458 -0.32 7.49 14.25
CA ALA A 458 0.45 8.26 15.24
C ALA A 458 0.30 7.74 16.68
N ASN A 459 -0.24 6.54 16.88
CA ASN A 459 -0.47 5.97 18.21
C ASN A 459 0.85 5.54 18.86
N ASP A 460 1.08 5.93 20.12
CA ASP A 460 2.30 5.66 20.91
C ASP A 460 2.72 4.18 20.99
N ARG A 461 1.79 3.26 20.71
CA ARG A 461 2.05 1.81 20.72
C ARG A 461 2.13 1.16 19.35
N PHE A 462 1.95 1.93 18.26
CA PHE A 462 1.94 1.37 16.90
C PHE A 462 3.28 0.75 16.54
N HIS A 463 4.38 1.45 16.74
CA HIS A 463 5.72 0.95 16.46
C HIS A 463 6.07 -0.30 17.30
N TRP A 464 5.68 -0.31 18.58
CA TRP A 464 5.84 -1.47 19.44
C TRP A 464 5.03 -2.68 18.98
N ARG A 465 3.80 -2.48 18.51
CA ARG A 465 2.98 -3.56 17.95
C ARG A 465 3.61 -4.12 16.69
N VAL A 466 4.09 -3.25 15.81
CA VAL A 466 4.81 -3.66 14.59
C VAL A 466 6.05 -4.46 14.94
N MET A 467 6.87 -4.00 15.89
CA MET A 467 8.06 -4.73 16.35
C MET A 467 7.72 -6.06 17.02
N SER A 468 6.70 -6.08 17.88
CA SER A 468 6.22 -7.31 18.51
C SER A 468 5.72 -8.33 17.50
N HIS A 469 5.08 -7.88 16.45
CA HIS A 469 4.62 -8.72 15.35
C HIS A 469 5.78 -9.41 14.62
N LEU A 470 6.92 -8.75 14.47
CA LEU A 470 8.12 -9.35 13.87
C LEU A 470 8.69 -10.51 14.67
N GLY A 471 8.59 -10.42 15.97
CA GLY A 471 8.97 -11.50 16.87
C GLY A 471 7.94 -12.63 16.94
N SER A 472 6.75 -12.45 16.34
CA SER A 472 5.69 -13.47 16.36
C SER A 472 6.04 -14.65 15.48
N ASN A 473 6.00 -15.86 16.04
CA ASN A 473 6.14 -17.07 15.25
C ASN A 473 4.93 -17.20 14.31
N PHE A 474 5.18 -17.51 13.02
CA PHE A 474 4.15 -17.77 12.01
C PHE A 474 3.05 -18.74 12.51
N LEU A 475 3.44 -19.79 13.23
CA LEU A 475 2.49 -20.77 13.77
C LEU A 475 1.56 -20.17 14.81
N SER A 476 1.99 -19.19 15.60
CA SER A 476 1.12 -18.57 16.61
C SER A 476 -0.03 -17.76 16.01
N MET A 477 0.18 -17.18 14.81
CA MET A 477 -0.90 -16.53 14.04
C MET A 477 -1.94 -17.51 13.53
N MET A 478 -1.55 -18.79 13.35
CA MET A 478 -2.42 -19.85 12.82
C MET A 478 -3.19 -20.59 13.92
N ASP A 479 -2.91 -20.34 15.19
CA ASP A 479 -3.57 -20.98 16.33
C ASP A 479 -4.60 -20.09 17.01
N ASN A 480 -4.46 -18.77 16.86
CA ASN A 480 -5.30 -17.82 17.56
C ASN A 480 -5.90 -16.77 16.59
N PRO A 481 -7.24 -16.73 16.46
CA PRO A 481 -7.91 -15.77 15.57
C PRO A 481 -7.69 -14.31 16.02
N GLU A 482 -7.48 -14.04 17.32
CA GLU A 482 -7.22 -12.69 17.83
C GLU A 482 -5.83 -12.20 17.40
N VAL A 483 -4.84 -13.09 17.40
CA VAL A 483 -3.49 -12.77 16.93
C VAL A 483 -3.51 -12.48 15.44
N LEU A 484 -4.20 -13.30 14.63
CA LEU A 484 -4.34 -13.05 13.20
C LEU A 484 -5.08 -11.73 12.93
N ARG A 485 -6.22 -11.48 13.61
CA ARG A 485 -6.95 -10.21 13.49
C ARG A 485 -6.10 -9.01 13.87
N GLY A 486 -5.42 -9.09 15.01
CA GLY A 486 -4.52 -8.04 15.50
C GLY A 486 -3.37 -7.75 14.54
N THR A 487 -2.80 -8.80 13.94
CA THR A 487 -1.77 -8.70 12.92
C THR A 487 -2.28 -7.97 11.68
N LEU A 488 -3.38 -8.44 11.10
CA LEU A 488 -3.96 -7.83 9.90
C LEU A 488 -4.40 -6.38 10.14
N ALA A 489 -4.95 -6.07 11.34
CA ALA A 489 -5.39 -4.73 11.72
C ALA A 489 -4.25 -3.69 11.74
N LEU A 490 -2.98 -4.10 11.93
CA LEU A 490 -1.83 -3.19 11.82
C LEU A 490 -1.66 -2.60 10.42
N TYR A 491 -2.20 -3.27 9.41
CA TYR A 491 -2.08 -2.91 8.00
C TYR A 491 -3.30 -2.15 7.47
N ASP A 492 -4.34 -1.98 8.27
CA ASP A 492 -5.48 -1.13 7.94
C ASP A 492 -5.30 0.27 8.53
N TRP A 493 -4.89 1.22 7.68
CA TRP A 493 -4.73 2.63 8.05
C TRP A 493 -5.94 3.47 7.64
N THR A 494 -6.98 2.83 7.08
CA THR A 494 -8.10 3.55 6.47
C THR A 494 -9.21 3.91 7.46
N GLU A 495 -9.28 3.24 8.61
CA GLU A 495 -10.41 3.29 9.55
C GLU A 495 -11.76 2.95 8.87
N ASP A 496 -11.72 2.20 7.75
CA ASP A 496 -12.90 1.80 6.98
C ASP A 496 -13.71 0.74 7.74
N GLU A 497 -15.00 0.99 7.91
CA GLU A 497 -15.94 0.08 8.56
C GLU A 497 -15.98 -1.31 7.90
N MET A 498 -15.90 -1.36 6.56
CA MET A 498 -15.91 -2.64 5.85
C MET A 498 -14.64 -3.44 6.09
N ASN A 499 -13.49 -2.79 6.19
CA ASN A 499 -12.25 -3.46 6.56
C ASN A 499 -12.33 -4.01 7.98
N ARG A 500 -12.85 -3.23 8.92
CA ARG A 500 -13.08 -3.67 10.30
C ARG A 500 -13.98 -4.89 10.35
N ARG A 501 -15.12 -4.88 9.65
CA ARG A 501 -16.03 -6.02 9.56
C ARG A 501 -15.36 -7.27 9.01
N ARG A 502 -14.55 -7.15 7.96
CA ARG A 502 -13.79 -8.28 7.40
C ARG A 502 -12.82 -8.90 8.40
N LEU A 503 -12.16 -8.08 9.21
CA LEU A 503 -11.29 -8.56 10.26
C LEU A 503 -12.07 -9.26 11.39
N GLU A 504 -13.19 -8.69 11.81
CA GLU A 504 -14.09 -9.28 12.80
C GLU A 504 -14.73 -10.60 12.30
N ALA A 505 -14.84 -10.78 10.99
CA ALA A 505 -15.37 -12.00 10.37
C ALA A 505 -14.51 -13.24 10.66
N ILE A 506 -13.26 -13.10 11.03
CA ILE A 506 -12.37 -14.24 11.35
C ILE A 506 -12.81 -14.82 12.69
N VAL A 507 -13.52 -15.93 12.67
CA VAL A 507 -14.06 -16.60 13.89
C VAL A 507 -13.06 -17.55 14.50
N ALA A 508 -12.41 -18.36 13.66
CA ALA A 508 -11.44 -19.36 14.11
C ALA A 508 -10.34 -19.55 13.07
N VAL A 509 -9.18 -19.94 13.54
CA VAL A 509 -8.04 -20.32 12.71
C VAL A 509 -7.46 -21.61 13.27
N LYS A 510 -7.11 -22.54 12.40
CA LYS A 510 -6.45 -23.80 12.75
C LYS A 510 -5.40 -24.12 11.71
N HIS A 511 -4.33 -24.75 12.14
CA HIS A 511 -3.33 -25.26 11.22
C HIS A 511 -3.03 -26.74 11.49
N THR A 512 -2.62 -27.43 10.43
CA THR A 512 -2.19 -28.83 10.52
C THR A 512 -0.93 -29.00 9.68
N LEU A 513 0.11 -29.54 10.31
CA LEU A 513 1.33 -29.86 9.59
C LEU A 513 1.09 -31.11 8.73
N ILE A 514 1.28 -30.98 7.43
CA ILE A 514 1.12 -32.07 6.47
C ILE A 514 2.46 -32.47 5.87
N ARG A 515 2.60 -33.75 5.59
CA ARG A 515 3.76 -34.31 4.90
C ARG A 515 3.27 -35.02 3.64
N ARG A 516 3.93 -34.77 2.54
CA ARG A 516 3.58 -35.36 1.24
C ARG A 516 4.84 -35.89 0.56
N PHE A 517 4.68 -37.02 -0.08
CA PHE A 517 5.73 -37.61 -0.91
C PHE A 517 5.46 -37.20 -2.37
N GLU A 518 6.36 -36.45 -2.97
CA GLU A 518 6.26 -36.05 -4.37
C GLU A 518 7.60 -36.21 -5.08
N ARG A 519 7.61 -36.94 -6.21
CA ARG A 519 8.79 -37.18 -7.03
C ARG A 519 10.01 -37.71 -6.25
N GLY A 520 9.78 -38.52 -5.21
CA GLY A 520 10.86 -39.10 -4.39
C GLY A 520 11.35 -38.22 -3.24
N PHE A 521 10.78 -37.01 -3.06
CA PHE A 521 11.13 -36.13 -1.97
C PHE A 521 9.95 -35.96 -0.98
N MET A 522 10.29 -35.86 0.30
CA MET A 522 9.29 -35.53 1.33
C MET A 522 9.13 -34.03 1.43
N LEU A 523 7.99 -33.53 0.93
CA LEU A 523 7.59 -32.14 1.09
C LEU A 523 6.87 -31.96 2.43
N ARG A 524 7.19 -30.90 3.13
CA ARG A 524 6.48 -30.44 4.33
C ARG A 524 5.57 -29.29 3.97
N GLY A 525 4.38 -29.26 4.53
CA GLY A 525 3.44 -28.19 4.29
C GLY A 525 2.59 -27.86 5.51
N VAL A 526 1.86 -26.78 5.42
CA VAL A 526 0.91 -26.32 6.42
C VAL A 526 -0.46 -26.21 5.74
N ASP A 527 -1.44 -26.97 6.22
CA ASP A 527 -2.84 -26.81 5.85
C ASP A 527 -3.49 -25.86 6.85
N ILE A 528 -3.97 -24.72 6.36
CA ILE A 528 -4.50 -23.63 7.16
C ILE A 528 -6.00 -23.57 6.90
N GLU A 529 -6.79 -23.72 7.96
CA GLU A 529 -8.24 -23.58 7.90
C GLU A 529 -8.65 -22.31 8.64
N VAL A 530 -9.29 -21.37 7.94
CA VAL A 530 -9.81 -20.12 8.51
C VAL A 530 -11.34 -20.15 8.41
N THR A 531 -12.02 -20.01 9.54
CA THR A 531 -13.48 -19.93 9.61
C THR A 531 -13.90 -18.47 9.59
N LEU A 532 -14.75 -18.10 8.62
CA LEU A 532 -15.25 -16.75 8.41
C LEU A 532 -16.77 -16.67 8.55
N ASN A 533 -17.25 -15.58 9.16
CA ASN A 533 -18.67 -15.23 9.14
C ASN A 533 -19.00 -14.45 7.86
N MET A 534 -19.89 -15.01 7.02
CA MET A 534 -20.29 -14.40 5.74
C MET A 534 -21.06 -13.08 5.88
N ASP A 535 -21.76 -12.86 6.99
CA ASP A 535 -22.58 -11.66 7.21
C ASP A 535 -21.76 -10.37 7.26
N ASN A 536 -20.45 -10.50 7.46
CA ASN A 536 -19.51 -9.39 7.55
C ASN A 536 -18.91 -9.00 6.18
N PHE A 537 -19.27 -9.69 5.12
CA PHE A 537 -18.77 -9.45 3.75
C PHE A 537 -19.89 -8.98 2.82
N ALA A 538 -19.52 -8.29 1.75
CA ALA A 538 -20.44 -7.86 0.71
C ALA A 538 -20.89 -9.00 -0.24
N GLY A 539 -20.63 -10.26 0.11
CA GLY A 539 -20.97 -11.45 -0.64
C GLY A 539 -19.78 -12.38 -0.86
N GLU A 540 -20.02 -13.51 -1.54
CA GLU A 540 -18.97 -14.53 -1.77
C GLU A 540 -17.77 -14.03 -2.57
N GLY A 541 -17.95 -13.07 -3.47
CA GLY A 541 -16.87 -12.47 -4.23
C GLY A 541 -15.89 -11.71 -3.34
N ASP A 542 -16.41 -10.99 -2.34
CA ASP A 542 -15.60 -10.28 -1.36
C ASP A 542 -14.82 -11.25 -0.45
N VAL A 543 -15.47 -12.34 -0.02
CA VAL A 543 -14.81 -13.44 0.71
C VAL A 543 -13.70 -14.07 -0.12
N ASN A 544 -13.93 -14.32 -1.41
CA ASN A 544 -12.94 -14.91 -2.29
C ASN A 544 -11.70 -13.99 -2.44
N LEU A 545 -11.93 -12.70 -2.59
CA LEU A 545 -10.83 -11.72 -2.69
C LEU A 545 -10.01 -11.66 -1.39
N PHE A 546 -10.69 -11.67 -0.24
CA PHE A 546 -10.05 -11.75 1.07
C PHE A 546 -9.24 -13.05 1.23
N GLY A 547 -9.80 -14.17 0.79
CA GLY A 547 -9.13 -15.47 0.78
C GLY A 547 -7.91 -15.51 -0.14
N GLU A 548 -7.97 -14.90 -1.32
CA GLU A 548 -6.81 -14.80 -2.23
C GLU A 548 -5.68 -13.98 -1.58
N MET A 549 -6.02 -12.87 -0.94
CA MET A 549 -5.06 -12.06 -0.18
C MET A 549 -4.42 -12.89 0.94
N LEU A 550 -5.21 -13.59 1.78
CA LEU A 550 -4.69 -14.44 2.84
C LEU A 550 -3.82 -15.58 2.28
N HIS A 551 -4.25 -16.22 1.20
CA HIS A 551 -3.50 -17.29 0.55
C HIS A 551 -2.11 -16.81 0.11
N ARG A 552 -2.02 -15.64 -0.52
CA ARG A 552 -0.75 -15.03 -0.94
C ARG A 552 0.10 -14.59 0.25
N PHE A 553 -0.54 -14.00 1.26
CA PHE A 553 0.15 -13.58 2.48
C PHE A 553 0.78 -14.76 3.22
N PHE A 554 0.04 -15.85 3.44
CA PHE A 554 0.58 -17.03 4.10
C PHE A 554 1.69 -17.71 3.30
N ALA A 555 1.61 -17.72 1.98
CA ALA A 555 2.65 -18.28 1.12
C ALA A 555 3.99 -17.53 1.23
N LEU A 556 3.94 -16.21 1.48
CA LEU A 556 5.14 -15.41 1.66
C LEU A 556 5.83 -15.67 3.01
N TYR A 557 5.08 -16.17 4.01
CA TYR A 557 5.62 -16.56 5.32
C TYR A 557 6.15 -18.00 5.37
N ALA A 558 5.85 -18.81 4.37
CA ALA A 558 6.35 -20.19 4.35
C ALA A 558 7.87 -20.19 4.20
N ASP A 559 8.55 -21.01 5.01
CA ASP A 559 9.95 -21.34 4.79
C ASP A 559 10.14 -21.91 3.37
N ILE A 560 11.35 -21.76 2.81
CA ILE A 560 11.72 -22.15 1.42
C ILE A 560 11.31 -23.59 1.06
N HIS A 561 11.17 -24.47 2.06
CA HIS A 561 10.85 -25.88 1.89
C HIS A 561 9.43 -26.25 2.32
N LEU A 562 8.58 -25.25 2.67
CA LEU A 562 7.21 -25.47 3.08
C LEU A 562 6.26 -25.01 1.99
N PHE A 563 5.21 -25.77 1.75
CA PHE A 563 4.06 -25.29 0.97
C PHE A 563 2.90 -24.99 1.89
N ASN A 564 2.08 -24.02 1.52
CA ASN A 564 0.88 -23.66 2.24
C ASN A 564 -0.35 -23.99 1.42
N GLN A 565 -1.37 -24.48 2.09
CA GLN A 565 -2.70 -24.68 1.53
C GLN A 565 -3.71 -23.98 2.41
N LEU A 566 -4.56 -23.12 1.81
CA LEU A 566 -5.60 -22.40 2.53
C LEU A 566 -6.97 -23.01 2.23
N THR A 567 -7.76 -23.22 3.28
CA THR A 567 -9.17 -23.54 3.21
C THR A 567 -9.96 -22.53 4.03
N LEU A 568 -10.92 -21.84 3.42
CA LEU A 568 -11.90 -21.02 4.13
C LEU A 568 -13.17 -21.83 4.38
N VAL A 569 -13.67 -21.78 5.61
CA VAL A 569 -14.96 -22.37 6.02
C VAL A 569 -15.92 -21.23 6.29
N LEU A 570 -17.01 -21.16 5.54
CA LEU A 570 -17.97 -20.06 5.61
C LEU A 570 -19.12 -20.40 6.54
N GLN A 571 -19.34 -19.61 7.57
CA GLN A 571 -20.51 -19.71 8.43
C GLN A 571 -21.59 -18.73 7.94
N PRO A 572 -22.91 -19.09 8.07
CA PRO A 572 -23.45 -20.33 8.66
C PRO A 572 -23.50 -21.52 7.71
N THR A 573 -23.21 -21.36 6.40
CA THR A 573 -23.48 -22.37 5.36
C THR A 573 -22.60 -23.61 5.45
N GLY A 574 -21.43 -23.52 6.08
CA GLY A 574 -20.42 -24.57 6.08
C GLY A 574 -19.71 -24.77 4.74
N LYS A 575 -19.98 -23.91 3.73
CA LYS A 575 -19.31 -23.98 2.42
C LYS A 575 -17.80 -23.84 2.59
N ARG A 576 -17.05 -24.69 1.88
CA ARG A 576 -15.58 -24.69 1.93
C ARG A 576 -15.02 -24.18 0.62
N LEU A 577 -14.14 -23.17 0.70
CA LEU A 577 -13.39 -22.64 -0.42
C LEU A 577 -11.92 -23.03 -0.22
N ARG A 578 -11.36 -23.79 -1.15
CA ARG A 578 -9.99 -24.28 -1.06
C ARG A 578 -9.11 -23.66 -2.14
N TRP A 579 -7.95 -23.18 -1.78
CA TRP A 579 -6.91 -22.70 -2.71
C TRP A 579 -5.95 -23.83 -3.07
N ARG A 580 -5.36 -23.74 -4.23
CA ARG A 580 -4.29 -24.66 -4.64
C ARG A 580 -3.06 -24.43 -3.75
N GLU A 581 -2.21 -25.46 -3.66
CA GLU A 581 -0.95 -25.34 -2.94
C GLU A 581 -0.08 -24.22 -3.50
N ASN A 582 0.53 -23.46 -2.62
CA ASN A 582 1.46 -22.41 -2.98
C ASN A 582 2.82 -22.72 -2.36
N HIS A 583 3.84 -22.79 -3.21
CA HIS A 583 5.22 -22.99 -2.81
C HIS A 583 5.88 -21.62 -2.68
N SER A 584 6.59 -21.38 -1.57
CA SER A 584 7.37 -20.16 -1.44
C SER A 584 8.42 -20.08 -2.56
N GLN A 585 8.36 -19.04 -3.36
CA GLN A 585 9.35 -18.75 -4.41
C GLN A 585 10.45 -17.81 -3.94
N HIS A 586 10.44 -17.40 -2.67
CA HIS A 586 11.42 -16.47 -2.14
C HIS A 586 12.62 -17.22 -1.57
N VAL A 587 13.75 -17.02 -2.22
CA VAL A 587 15.06 -17.19 -1.61
C VAL A 587 15.25 -15.95 -0.71
N PRO A 588 15.43 -16.08 0.61
CA PRO A 588 15.83 -14.94 1.43
C PRO A 588 17.17 -14.44 0.91
N GLY A 589 17.17 -13.21 0.41
CA GLY A 589 18.41 -12.54 -0.03
C GLY A 589 19.21 -12.03 1.16
#